data_de87cd1190c72b55dc08fb6d743668b5
#
_entry.id   de87cd1190c72b55dc08fb6d743668b5
#
_cell.length_a   1.000
_cell.length_b   1.000
_cell.length_c   1.000
_cell.angle_alpha   90.00
_cell.angle_beta   90.00
_cell.angle_gamma   90.00
#
_symmetry.space_group_name_H-M   'P 1'
#
loop_
_entity.id
_entity.type
_entity.pdbx_description
1 polymer ?
#
loop_
_entity_poly.entity_id
_entity_poly.type
_entity_poly.pdbx_seq_one_letter_code
_entity_poly.pdbx_strand_id
1 'polypeptide(L)'
;MSTAHSLNISDARTQLAAIVDRARAEHEPVYVTRRGRRVAAVIDADDLDRILALAEDMADIRAAEQARAEMQATGRASIPWDEVKADLGLT
;
A
#
# COMPACT_ATOMS: atom_id res chain seq x y z
N MET A 1 8.74 19.55 -3.25
CA MET A 1 9.49 19.24 -2.04
C MET A 1 8.60 18.59 -1.01
N SER A 2 9.08 17.60 -0.34
CA SER A 2 8.27 16.90 0.65
C SER A 2 7.94 17.82 1.81
N THR A 3 6.65 17.91 2.12
CA THR A 3 6.15 18.68 3.23
C THR A 3 5.65 17.76 4.34
N ALA A 4 6.16 16.54 4.37
CA ALA A 4 5.76 15.60 5.41
C ALA A 4 6.04 16.20 6.78
N HIS A 5 4.99 16.32 7.57
CA HIS A 5 5.08 16.86 8.90
C HIS A 5 5.46 15.75 9.87
N SER A 6 6.29 16.09 10.83
CA SER A 6 6.71 15.16 11.86
C SER A 6 6.52 15.80 13.25
N LEU A 7 5.97 15.04 14.17
CA LEU A 7 5.81 15.46 15.56
C LEU A 7 6.29 14.32 16.45
N ASN A 8 6.93 14.67 17.56
CA ASN A 8 7.26 13.61 18.51
C ASN A 8 5.96 13.11 19.18
N ILE A 9 6.03 11.91 19.74
CA ILE A 9 4.85 11.25 20.28
C ILE A 9 4.17 12.04 21.39
N SER A 10 4.93 12.78 22.21
CA SER A 10 4.38 13.61 23.27
C SER A 10 3.55 14.76 22.71
N ASP A 11 4.07 15.45 21.71
CA ASP A 11 3.36 16.53 21.04
C ASP A 11 2.14 16.00 20.28
N ALA A 12 2.28 14.84 19.65
CA ALA A 12 1.17 14.22 18.93
C ALA A 12 0.00 13.89 19.86
N ARG A 13 0.28 13.45 21.08
CA ARG A 13 -0.77 13.16 22.06
C ARG A 13 -1.59 14.39 22.41
N THR A 14 -0.94 15.53 22.58
CA THR A 14 -1.64 16.76 22.98
C THR A 14 -2.34 17.43 21.80
N GLN A 15 -1.94 17.13 20.58
CA GLN A 15 -2.46 17.78 19.37
C GLN A 15 -3.19 16.81 18.44
N LEU A 16 -3.66 15.69 18.96
CA LEU A 16 -4.20 14.62 18.13
C LEU A 16 -5.36 15.10 17.23
N ALA A 17 -6.30 15.85 17.77
CA ALA A 17 -7.42 16.35 16.98
C ALA A 17 -6.95 17.25 15.84
N ALA A 18 -6.01 18.15 16.11
CA ALA A 18 -5.46 19.05 15.10
C ALA A 18 -4.69 18.26 14.01
N ILE A 19 -3.96 17.23 14.41
CA ILE A 19 -3.22 16.36 13.48
C ILE A 19 -4.19 15.62 12.55
N VAL A 20 -5.26 15.07 13.08
CA VAL A 20 -6.28 14.38 12.30
C VAL A 20 -6.91 15.33 11.30
N ASP A 21 -7.32 16.52 11.74
CA ASP A 21 -7.90 17.52 10.85
C ASP A 21 -6.96 17.93 9.75
N ARG A 22 -5.69 18.10 10.07
CA ARG A 22 -4.66 18.47 9.09
C ARG A 22 -4.42 17.37 8.06
N ALA A 23 -4.31 16.13 8.50
CA ALA A 23 -4.11 15.01 7.60
C ALA A 23 -5.27 14.88 6.62
N ARG A 24 -6.49 15.13 7.09
CA ARG A 24 -7.68 15.09 6.24
C ARG A 24 -7.76 16.26 5.27
N ALA A 25 -7.43 17.45 5.73
CA ALA A 25 -7.52 18.66 4.92
C ALA A 25 -6.43 18.71 3.84
N GLU A 26 -5.21 18.34 4.20
CA GLU A 26 -4.06 18.43 3.32
C GLU A 26 -3.79 17.16 2.51
N HIS A 27 -4.42 16.05 2.85
CA HIS A 27 -4.18 14.74 2.23
C HIS A 27 -2.72 14.33 2.30
N GLU A 28 -2.06 14.68 3.39
CA GLU A 28 -0.68 14.31 3.66
C GLU A 28 -0.59 13.64 5.03
N PRO A 29 0.17 12.56 5.15
CA PRO A 29 0.35 11.92 6.44
C PRO A 29 1.18 12.81 7.38
N VAL A 30 0.85 12.74 8.67
CA VAL A 30 1.63 13.37 9.72
C VAL A 30 2.37 12.25 10.45
N TYR A 31 3.68 12.25 10.39
CA TYR A 31 4.49 11.23 11.03
C TYR A 31 4.64 11.51 12.51
N VAL A 32 4.54 10.44 13.30
CA VAL A 32 4.79 10.47 14.73
C VAL A 32 6.17 9.85 14.96
N THR A 33 7.02 10.58 15.66
CA THR A 33 8.38 10.13 15.92
C THR A 33 8.60 9.83 17.39
N ARG A 34 9.52 8.94 17.66
CA ARG A 34 10.02 8.66 18.98
C ARG A 34 11.54 8.56 18.88
N ARG A 35 12.24 9.39 19.68
CA ARG A 35 13.71 9.43 19.65
C ARG A 35 14.27 9.65 18.25
N GLY A 36 13.62 10.54 17.50
CA GLY A 36 14.03 10.88 16.15
C GLY A 36 13.68 9.86 15.07
N ARG A 37 13.00 8.78 15.41
CA ARG A 37 12.56 7.78 14.45
C ARG A 37 11.07 7.84 14.20
N ARG A 38 10.68 7.69 12.98
CA ARG A 38 9.26 7.56 12.61
C ARG A 38 8.76 6.22 13.10
N VAL A 39 7.78 6.22 13.98
CA VAL A 39 7.20 5.00 14.55
C VAL A 39 5.76 4.77 14.11
N ALA A 40 5.07 5.82 13.67
CA ALA A 40 3.68 5.74 13.23
C ALA A 40 3.37 6.93 12.33
N ALA A 41 2.17 6.94 11.77
CA ALA A 41 1.69 8.09 11.02
C ALA A 41 0.17 8.20 11.16
N VAL A 42 -0.32 9.43 11.13
CA VAL A 42 -1.75 9.73 11.05
C VAL A 42 -2.03 10.09 9.60
N ILE A 43 -2.98 9.41 8.99
CA ILE A 43 -3.32 9.60 7.59
C ILE A 43 -4.85 9.62 7.44
N ASP A 44 -5.35 10.40 6.50
CA ASP A 44 -6.75 10.38 6.15
C ASP A 44 -7.18 8.96 5.76
N ALA A 45 -8.29 8.49 6.31
CA ALA A 45 -8.71 7.10 6.13
C ALA A 45 -8.98 6.77 4.65
N ASP A 46 -9.58 7.68 3.90
CA ASP A 46 -9.84 7.47 2.48
C ASP A 46 -8.55 7.38 1.68
N ASP A 47 -7.55 8.18 2.04
CA ASP A 47 -6.25 8.12 1.40
C ASP A 47 -5.55 6.79 1.68
N LEU A 48 -5.65 6.31 2.91
CA LEU A 48 -5.11 5.00 3.28
C LEU A 48 -5.78 3.88 2.49
N ASP A 49 -7.10 3.91 2.39
CA ASP A 49 -7.86 2.90 1.65
C ASP A 49 -7.41 2.85 0.19
N ARG A 50 -7.18 4.01 -0.42
CA ARG A 50 -6.69 4.07 -1.80
C ARG A 50 -5.29 3.50 -1.94
N ILE A 51 -4.41 3.82 -1.01
CA ILE A 51 -3.04 3.29 -1.00
C ILE A 51 -3.05 1.77 -0.85
N LEU A 52 -3.86 1.25 0.06
CA LEU A 52 -3.97 -0.19 0.27
C LEU A 52 -4.52 -0.91 -0.97
N ALA A 53 -5.51 -0.32 -1.62
CA ALA A 53 -6.06 -0.88 -2.85
C ALA A 53 -5.01 -0.91 -3.96
N LEU A 54 -4.23 0.16 -4.12
CA LEU A 54 -3.13 0.20 -5.09
C LEU A 54 -2.06 -0.85 -4.77
N ALA A 55 -1.74 -1.04 -3.51
CA ALA A 55 -0.76 -2.05 -3.11
C ALA A 55 -1.24 -3.46 -3.44
N GLU A 56 -2.52 -3.75 -3.23
CA GLU A 56 -3.12 -5.03 -3.60
C GLU A 56 -3.08 -5.27 -5.10
N ASP A 57 -3.42 -4.25 -5.89
CA ASP A 57 -3.38 -4.34 -7.36
C ASP A 57 -1.96 -4.62 -7.85
N MET A 58 -0.96 -3.96 -7.27
CA MET A 58 0.43 -4.19 -7.62
C MET A 58 0.90 -5.60 -7.26
N ALA A 59 0.47 -6.11 -6.12
CA ALA A 59 0.80 -7.46 -5.70
C ALA A 59 0.21 -8.50 -6.66
N ASP A 60 -1.02 -8.28 -7.12
CA ASP A 60 -1.68 -9.15 -8.09
C ASP A 60 -0.95 -9.13 -9.44
N ILE A 61 -0.52 -7.96 -9.89
CA ILE A 61 0.23 -7.81 -11.13
C ILE A 61 1.57 -8.55 -11.06
N ARG A 62 2.29 -8.39 -9.96
CA ARG A 62 3.56 -9.07 -9.73
C ARG A 62 3.41 -10.59 -9.72
N ALA A 63 2.36 -11.08 -9.06
CA ALA A 63 2.08 -12.52 -9.01
C ALA A 63 1.81 -13.08 -10.42
N ALA A 64 1.04 -12.35 -11.22
CA ALA A 64 0.75 -12.75 -12.59
C ALA A 64 2.00 -12.75 -13.47
N GLU A 65 2.84 -11.75 -13.34
CA GLU A 65 4.10 -11.66 -14.09
C GLU A 65 5.06 -12.79 -13.70
N GLN A 66 5.15 -13.08 -12.40
CA GLN A 66 5.99 -14.15 -11.91
C GLN A 66 5.53 -15.51 -12.40
N ALA A 67 4.22 -15.75 -12.39
CA ALA A 67 3.64 -16.98 -12.91
C ALA A 67 3.96 -17.17 -14.40
N ARG A 68 3.86 -16.12 -15.19
CA ARG A 68 4.20 -16.16 -16.61
C ARG A 68 5.69 -16.44 -16.83
N ALA A 69 6.54 -15.81 -16.06
CA ALA A 69 7.97 -16.03 -16.14
C ALA A 69 8.35 -17.47 -15.80
N GLU A 70 7.72 -18.04 -14.77
CA GLU A 70 7.92 -19.43 -14.39
C GLU A 70 7.47 -20.40 -15.49
N MET A 71 6.32 -20.13 -16.09
CA MET A 71 5.81 -20.93 -17.20
C MET A 71 6.77 -20.92 -18.38
N GLN A 72 7.30 -19.76 -18.73
CA GLN A 72 8.28 -19.63 -19.81
C GLN A 72 9.58 -20.34 -19.49
N ALA A 73 10.06 -20.21 -18.26
CA ALA A 73 11.30 -20.85 -17.82
C ALA A 73 11.21 -22.37 -17.80
N THR A 74 10.03 -22.92 -17.50
CA THR A 74 9.82 -24.37 -17.43
C THR A 74 9.35 -24.98 -18.74
N GLY A 75 9.16 -24.18 -19.79
CA GLY A 75 8.69 -24.67 -21.07
C GLY A 75 7.22 -25.06 -21.09
N ARG A 76 6.43 -24.56 -20.14
CA ARG A 76 4.99 -24.86 -20.04
C ARG A 76 4.12 -23.90 -20.86
N ALA A 77 4.69 -23.27 -21.84
CA ALA A 77 3.96 -22.34 -22.69
C ALA A 77 2.80 -22.99 -23.46
N SER A 78 2.78 -24.32 -23.52
CA SER A 78 1.76 -25.08 -24.24
C SER A 78 0.55 -25.46 -23.39
N ILE A 79 0.42 -24.95 -22.17
CA ILE A 79 -0.74 -25.25 -21.34
C ILE A 79 -1.99 -24.66 -21.99
N PRO A 80 -3.06 -25.46 -22.20
CA PRO A 80 -4.28 -24.92 -22.78
C PRO A 80 -4.86 -23.79 -21.94
N TRP A 81 -5.37 -22.77 -22.62
CA TRP A 81 -5.96 -21.61 -21.94
C TRP A 81 -7.10 -22.00 -20.99
N ASP A 82 -7.87 -23.02 -21.33
CA ASP A 82 -8.97 -23.48 -20.49
C ASP A 82 -8.49 -23.97 -19.13
N GLU A 83 -7.35 -24.65 -19.07
CA GLU A 83 -6.76 -25.06 -17.81
C GLU A 83 -6.30 -23.86 -16.99
N VAL A 84 -5.71 -22.88 -17.65
CA VAL A 84 -5.26 -21.65 -16.98
C VAL A 84 -6.46 -20.92 -16.39
N LYS A 85 -7.55 -20.83 -17.14
CA LYS A 85 -8.78 -20.20 -16.63
C LYS A 85 -9.35 -20.91 -15.42
N ALA A 86 -9.37 -22.22 -15.46
CA ALA A 86 -9.84 -23.02 -14.33
C ALA A 86 -9.00 -22.81 -13.09
N ASP A 87 -7.67 -22.80 -13.25
CA ASP A 87 -6.75 -22.58 -12.13
C ASP A 87 -6.90 -21.19 -11.51
N LEU A 88 -7.23 -20.20 -12.32
CA LEU A 88 -7.43 -18.84 -11.86
C LEU A 88 -8.85 -18.56 -11.39
N GLY A 89 -9.76 -19.52 -11.53
CA GLY A 89 -11.16 -19.35 -11.15
C GLY A 89 -11.94 -18.41 -12.06
N LEU A 90 -11.55 -18.29 -13.32
CA LEU A 90 -12.16 -17.39 -14.29
C LEU A 90 -13.25 -18.02 -15.14
N THR A 91 -13.61 -19.25 -14.88
CA THR A 91 -14.68 -19.95 -15.61
C THR A 91 -16.06 -19.64 -15.08
#